data_4c0767182132c6321bfdc69e2513f5e4
#
_entry.id   4c0767182132c6321bfdc69e2513f5e4
#
_cell.length_a   1.000
_cell.length_b   1.000
_cell.length_c   1.000
_cell.angle_alpha   90.00
_cell.angle_beta   90.00
_cell.angle_gamma   90.00
#
_symmetry.space_group_name_H-M   'P 1'
#
loop_
_entity.id
_entity.type
_entity.pdbx_description
1 polymer ?
#
loop_
_entity_poly.entity_id
_entity_poly.type
_entity_poly.pdbx_seq_one_letter_code
_entity_poly.pdbx_strand_id
1 'polypeptide(L)'
;MSTKSNRRSFLKNATLLAGGAFSAQSIFNQAYGAIFEDLSARYNAFSPGELAVQEDYWSTIQQAYSASSAPVLNLNNGGVSPSPMLVQQAVERYNQLSNQGPSYYMWRILDQGREPLRERLAALGGADPEEIAINRNATEALNTVIYGLDLSRGDEVIGCYFDYGNMMQAWRQREEREGIVYKQLDFEFPIEDDDLIVQAYKEAITEKTKIIHVTHVINWVGQIMPVKKICRMAHEHGIEVIVDGAHSFGLLDFKIPELEGDYFGTSLHKYLSAPIGSGMLWIKKEKISKVWPLLCNGEPKSVNIRKFESLGTRSFPIEQGIGEALNFHNGIGTKRKEERVRYLKNYWAEKALAIPGVRIHTSLKAPYSCAIAGVSVAGMTPKNLENNLLSRFQIHTVAIPYRNLDCVRVSPHVYTRLSDLDKFLRALGILAGENSPQNMGEKGA
;
A
#
# COMPACT_ATOMS: atom_id res chain seq x y z
N MET A 1 7.24 -34.31 49.84
CA MET A 1 6.21 -34.87 48.95
C MET A 1 6.22 -34.10 47.64
N SER A 2 6.82 -34.69 46.63
CA SER A 2 6.92 -34.10 45.29
C SER A 2 5.68 -34.45 44.47
N THR A 3 4.82 -33.50 44.17
CA THR A 3 3.69 -33.70 43.27
C THR A 3 4.19 -33.78 41.84
N LYS A 4 4.32 -34.99 41.31
CA LYS A 4 4.53 -35.22 39.88
C LYS A 4 3.32 -34.65 39.11
N SER A 5 3.44 -33.48 38.55
CA SER A 5 2.50 -32.94 37.57
C SER A 5 2.37 -33.93 36.42
N ASN A 6 1.18 -34.47 36.24
CA ASN A 6 0.92 -35.56 35.29
C ASN A 6 0.90 -34.94 33.86
N ARG A 7 1.81 -35.37 33.02
CA ARG A 7 1.96 -34.95 31.59
C ARG A 7 0.60 -34.97 30.85
N ARG A 8 -0.30 -35.84 31.26
CA ARG A 8 -1.67 -35.96 30.72
C ARG A 8 -2.58 -34.79 31.11
N SER A 9 -2.45 -34.24 32.33
CA SER A 9 -3.21 -33.08 32.80
C SER A 9 -2.70 -31.78 32.14
N PHE A 10 -1.39 -31.69 31.92
CA PHE A 10 -0.79 -30.57 31.18
C PHE A 10 -1.28 -30.53 29.71
N LEU A 11 -1.28 -31.70 29.04
CA LEU A 11 -1.78 -31.78 27.66
C LEU A 11 -3.28 -31.52 27.56
N LYS A 12 -4.11 -31.97 28.53
CA LYS A 12 -5.54 -31.63 28.58
C LYS A 12 -5.78 -30.13 28.78
N ASN A 13 -5.00 -29.49 29.64
CA ASN A 13 -5.12 -28.05 29.88
C ASN A 13 -4.60 -27.23 28.69
N ALA A 14 -3.56 -27.67 28.03
CA ALA A 14 -3.06 -27.05 26.80
C ALA A 14 -4.08 -27.19 25.64
N THR A 15 -4.77 -28.33 25.54
CA THR A 15 -5.82 -28.55 24.53
C THR A 15 -7.07 -27.72 24.85
N LEU A 16 -7.41 -27.51 26.12
CA LEU A 16 -8.52 -26.66 26.54
C LEU A 16 -8.23 -25.17 26.34
N LEU A 17 -6.98 -24.73 26.58
CA LEU A 17 -6.55 -23.35 26.29
C LEU A 17 -6.45 -23.08 24.77
N ALA A 18 -5.96 -24.01 24.00
CA ALA A 18 -5.98 -23.93 22.55
C ALA A 18 -7.42 -23.97 22.00
N GLY A 19 -8.27 -24.85 22.52
CA GLY A 19 -9.69 -24.95 22.18
C GLY A 19 -10.48 -23.69 22.55
N GLY A 20 -10.17 -23.06 23.70
CA GLY A 20 -10.77 -21.79 24.11
C GLY A 20 -10.35 -20.60 23.21
N ALA A 21 -9.09 -20.55 22.77
CA ALA A 21 -8.61 -19.56 21.81
C ALA A 21 -9.22 -19.77 20.40
N PHE A 22 -9.34 -21.02 19.97
CA PHE A 22 -10.02 -21.38 18.71
C PHE A 22 -11.52 -21.09 18.75
N SER A 23 -12.20 -21.28 19.88
CA SER A 23 -13.64 -21.00 20.02
C SER A 23 -13.93 -19.50 20.03
N ALA A 24 -13.09 -18.67 20.69
CA ALA A 24 -13.20 -17.22 20.64
C ALA A 24 -12.95 -16.67 19.23
N GLN A 25 -12.02 -17.25 18.50
CA GLN A 25 -11.77 -16.92 17.09
C GLN A 25 -12.94 -17.30 16.18
N SER A 26 -13.53 -18.48 16.39
CA SER A 26 -14.69 -18.89 15.59
C SER A 26 -15.89 -17.98 15.82
N ILE A 27 -16.13 -17.53 17.06
CA ILE A 27 -17.22 -16.61 17.41
C ILE A 27 -16.96 -15.21 16.80
N PHE A 28 -15.73 -14.73 16.84
CA PHE A 28 -15.37 -13.40 16.30
C PHE A 28 -15.40 -13.39 14.76
N ASN A 29 -14.86 -14.42 14.12
CA ASN A 29 -14.94 -14.60 12.66
C ASN A 29 -16.40 -14.83 12.22
N GLN A 30 -17.22 -15.52 13.02
CA GLN A 30 -18.66 -15.65 12.79
C GLN A 30 -19.38 -14.29 12.88
N ALA A 31 -19.03 -13.44 13.85
CA ALA A 31 -19.65 -12.12 14.00
C ALA A 31 -19.32 -11.21 12.82
N TYR A 32 -18.05 -11.14 12.38
CA TYR A 32 -17.68 -10.36 11.19
C TYR A 32 -18.17 -11.01 9.90
N GLY A 33 -18.14 -12.35 9.79
CA GLY A 33 -18.76 -13.09 8.70
C GLY A 33 -20.24 -12.74 8.57
N ALA A 34 -21.00 -12.81 9.67
CA ALA A 34 -22.42 -12.45 9.69
C ALA A 34 -22.68 -10.98 9.33
N ILE A 35 -21.80 -10.04 9.74
CA ILE A 35 -21.91 -8.63 9.34
C ILE A 35 -21.73 -8.49 7.82
N PHE A 36 -20.71 -9.13 7.24
CA PHE A 36 -20.49 -9.07 5.79
C PHE A 36 -21.58 -9.80 4.99
N GLU A 37 -22.12 -10.92 5.52
CA GLU A 37 -23.27 -11.61 4.93
C GLU A 37 -24.53 -10.72 4.92
N ASP A 38 -24.82 -10.07 6.05
CA ASP A 38 -25.96 -9.14 6.17
C ASP A 38 -25.78 -7.91 5.26
N LEU A 39 -24.59 -7.31 5.24
CA LEU A 39 -24.28 -6.20 4.33
C LEU A 39 -24.41 -6.65 2.87
N SER A 40 -23.89 -7.84 2.54
CA SER A 40 -24.01 -8.40 1.20
C SER A 40 -25.48 -8.61 0.81
N ALA A 41 -26.28 -9.18 1.69
CA ALA A 41 -27.70 -9.42 1.45
C ALA A 41 -28.49 -8.12 1.22
N ARG A 42 -28.21 -7.08 2.00
CA ARG A 42 -28.91 -5.78 1.90
C ARG A 42 -28.49 -4.95 0.71
N TYR A 43 -27.23 -5.05 0.29
CA TYR A 43 -26.63 -4.17 -0.72
C TYR A 43 -26.14 -4.89 -1.99
N ASN A 44 -26.54 -6.16 -2.22
CA ASN A 44 -26.14 -6.95 -3.38
C ASN A 44 -26.63 -6.38 -4.73
N ALA A 45 -27.72 -5.63 -4.70
CA ALA A 45 -28.30 -5.02 -5.90
C ALA A 45 -27.55 -3.74 -6.34
N PHE A 46 -26.72 -3.17 -5.47
CA PHE A 46 -25.98 -1.95 -5.79
C PHE A 46 -24.70 -2.28 -6.56
N SER A 47 -24.46 -1.57 -7.64
CA SER A 47 -23.16 -1.54 -8.29
C SER A 47 -22.09 -0.95 -7.34
N PRO A 48 -20.80 -1.23 -7.55
CA PRO A 48 -19.72 -0.63 -6.73
C PRO A 48 -19.78 0.89 -6.66
N GLY A 49 -20.12 1.58 -7.78
CA GLY A 49 -20.24 3.04 -7.81
C GLY A 49 -21.44 3.57 -7.02
N GLU A 50 -22.60 2.91 -7.13
CA GLU A 50 -23.78 3.25 -6.33
C GLU A 50 -23.55 2.98 -4.84
N LEU A 51 -22.83 1.91 -4.50
CA LEU A 51 -22.49 1.58 -3.13
C LEU A 51 -21.49 2.58 -2.54
N ALA A 52 -20.63 3.17 -3.35
CA ALA A 52 -19.62 4.13 -2.90
C ALA A 52 -20.21 5.31 -2.10
N VAL A 53 -21.44 5.69 -2.37
CA VAL A 53 -22.14 6.82 -1.72
C VAL A 53 -23.12 6.40 -0.61
N GLN A 54 -23.24 5.09 -0.31
CA GLN A 54 -24.18 4.58 0.70
C GLN A 54 -23.56 4.65 2.11
N GLU A 55 -23.71 5.76 2.80
CA GLU A 55 -23.08 5.97 4.11
C GLU A 55 -23.47 4.94 5.18
N ASP A 56 -24.67 4.37 5.13
CA ASP A 56 -25.11 3.33 6.07
C ASP A 56 -24.27 2.06 5.93
N TYR A 57 -23.92 1.65 4.70
CA TYR A 57 -23.00 0.56 4.44
C TYR A 57 -21.62 0.87 5.02
N TRP A 58 -21.07 2.04 4.68
CA TRP A 58 -19.71 2.40 5.06
C TRP A 58 -19.57 2.71 6.55
N SER A 59 -20.64 3.17 7.21
CA SER A 59 -20.64 3.37 8.67
C SER A 59 -20.37 2.08 9.44
N THR A 60 -20.85 0.94 8.93
CA THR A 60 -20.56 -0.39 9.50
C THR A 60 -19.08 -0.76 9.32
N ILE A 61 -18.51 -0.50 8.14
CA ILE A 61 -17.08 -0.73 7.86
C ILE A 61 -16.20 0.19 8.73
N GLN A 62 -16.59 1.44 8.92
CA GLN A 62 -15.86 2.43 9.73
C GLN A 62 -15.72 1.99 11.20
N GLN A 63 -16.72 1.30 11.75
CA GLN A 63 -16.70 0.79 13.12
C GLN A 63 -15.63 -0.30 13.35
N ALA A 64 -15.16 -0.94 12.30
CA ALA A 64 -14.07 -1.91 12.40
C ALA A 64 -12.70 -1.28 12.66
N TYR A 65 -12.57 0.05 12.57
CA TYR A 65 -11.31 0.78 12.75
C TYR A 65 -11.33 1.65 14.00
N SER A 66 -10.41 1.44 14.93
CA SER A 66 -10.21 2.34 16.08
C SER A 66 -9.81 3.76 15.65
N ALA A 67 -9.17 3.89 14.49
CA ALA A 67 -8.79 5.18 13.90
C ALA A 67 -10.00 6.07 13.56
N SER A 68 -11.21 5.51 13.38
CA SER A 68 -12.42 6.27 13.09
C SER A 68 -12.89 7.17 14.26
N SER A 69 -12.42 6.89 15.48
CA SER A 69 -12.71 7.66 16.70
C SER A 69 -11.48 8.32 17.31
N ALA A 70 -10.34 8.32 16.61
CA ALA A 70 -9.11 8.92 17.08
C ALA A 70 -9.22 10.47 17.15
N PRO A 71 -8.55 11.14 18.12
CA PRO A 71 -8.61 12.60 18.25
C PRO A 71 -7.95 13.31 17.05
N VAL A 72 -6.96 12.70 16.42
CA VAL A 72 -6.33 13.20 15.20
C VAL A 72 -6.96 12.53 13.98
N LEU A 73 -7.52 13.35 13.09
CA LEU A 73 -8.02 12.90 11.80
C LEU A 73 -6.84 12.53 10.90
N ASN A 74 -6.71 11.22 10.61
CA ASN A 74 -5.65 10.75 9.73
C ASN A 74 -6.09 10.81 8.26
N LEU A 75 -5.50 11.72 7.51
CA LEU A 75 -5.61 11.83 6.05
C LEU A 75 -4.28 11.50 5.34
N ASN A 76 -3.40 10.74 6.00
CA ASN A 76 -2.13 10.26 5.45
C ASN A 76 -2.05 8.72 5.34
N ASN A 77 -3.14 8.08 4.91
CA ASN A 77 -3.21 6.62 4.77
C ASN A 77 -2.30 6.08 3.64
N GLY A 78 -1.91 6.93 2.69
CA GLY A 78 -0.87 6.60 1.71
C GLY A 78 0.53 6.39 2.32
N GLY A 79 0.81 6.88 3.52
CA GLY A 79 2.03 6.54 4.26
C GLY A 79 1.93 5.12 4.80
N VAL A 80 1.11 4.94 5.81
CA VAL A 80 0.72 3.66 6.43
C VAL A 80 -0.76 3.76 6.79
N SER A 81 -1.54 2.72 6.53
CA SER A 81 -2.95 2.66 6.93
C SER A 81 -3.11 1.89 8.24
N PRO A 82 -4.06 2.27 9.10
CA PRO A 82 -4.40 1.47 10.26
C PRO A 82 -5.01 0.13 9.84
N SER A 83 -4.72 -0.91 10.62
CA SER A 83 -5.38 -2.20 10.47
C SER A 83 -6.75 -2.18 11.16
N PRO A 84 -7.75 -2.91 10.63
CA PRO A 84 -9.00 -3.18 11.37
C PRO A 84 -8.73 -3.85 12.71
N MET A 85 -9.61 -3.64 13.69
CA MET A 85 -9.45 -4.20 15.04
C MET A 85 -9.30 -5.72 15.05
N LEU A 86 -10.01 -6.43 14.17
CA LEU A 86 -9.87 -7.89 14.05
C LEU A 86 -8.44 -8.31 13.64
N VAL A 87 -7.77 -7.53 12.80
CA VAL A 87 -6.39 -7.78 12.38
C VAL A 87 -5.43 -7.53 13.55
N GLN A 88 -5.63 -6.43 14.30
CA GLN A 88 -4.83 -6.11 15.50
C GLN A 88 -4.95 -7.23 16.53
N GLN A 89 -6.16 -7.68 16.83
CA GLN A 89 -6.43 -8.77 17.76
C GLN A 89 -5.83 -10.11 17.29
N ALA A 90 -5.79 -10.37 15.99
CA ALA A 90 -5.12 -11.54 15.45
C ALA A 90 -3.61 -11.51 15.75
N VAL A 91 -2.95 -10.37 15.49
CA VAL A 91 -1.52 -10.19 15.82
C VAL A 91 -1.26 -10.41 17.30
N GLU A 92 -2.09 -9.85 18.19
CA GLU A 92 -1.98 -10.05 19.64
C GLU A 92 -2.09 -11.51 20.04
N ARG A 93 -3.11 -12.23 19.54
CA ARG A 93 -3.29 -13.66 19.83
C ARG A 93 -2.12 -14.52 19.36
N TYR A 94 -1.65 -14.30 18.15
CA TYR A 94 -0.50 -15.05 17.62
C TYR A 94 0.80 -14.70 18.35
N ASN A 95 0.95 -13.46 18.82
CA ASN A 95 2.06 -13.07 19.67
C ASN A 95 2.01 -13.79 21.04
N GLN A 96 0.85 -13.84 21.68
CA GLN A 96 0.65 -14.61 22.92
C GLN A 96 0.93 -16.10 22.72
N LEU A 97 0.44 -16.69 21.62
CA LEU A 97 0.69 -18.09 21.28
C LEU A 97 2.19 -18.35 21.09
N SER A 98 2.88 -17.49 20.33
CA SER A 98 4.32 -17.62 20.09
C SER A 98 5.10 -17.61 21.39
N ASN A 99 4.72 -16.78 22.36
CA ASN A 99 5.42 -16.64 23.66
C ASN A 99 5.18 -17.81 24.62
N GLN A 100 4.27 -18.72 24.35
CA GLN A 100 4.10 -19.96 25.15
C GLN A 100 5.23 -20.99 24.93
N GLY A 101 5.97 -20.87 23.82
CA GLY A 101 7.13 -21.69 23.50
C GLY A 101 7.68 -21.30 22.12
N PRO A 102 8.48 -20.21 22.05
CA PRO A 102 8.76 -19.52 20.78
C PRO A 102 9.22 -20.42 19.65
N SER A 103 10.29 -21.20 19.87
CA SER A 103 10.84 -22.07 18.81
C SER A 103 9.88 -23.16 18.35
N TYR A 104 9.01 -23.63 19.25
CA TYR A 104 8.03 -24.66 18.89
C TYR A 104 6.85 -24.06 18.10
N TYR A 105 6.19 -23.02 18.65
CA TYR A 105 5.01 -22.45 18.00
C TYR A 105 5.36 -21.72 16.70
N MET A 106 6.47 -20.98 16.66
CA MET A 106 6.88 -20.27 15.45
C MET A 106 7.23 -21.24 14.33
N TRP A 107 8.19 -22.17 14.56
CA TRP A 107 8.73 -23.03 13.50
C TRP A 107 7.88 -24.26 13.19
N ARG A 108 7.14 -24.80 14.16
CA ARG A 108 6.38 -26.05 13.97
C ARG A 108 4.92 -25.83 13.68
N ILE A 109 4.38 -24.67 14.02
CA ILE A 109 2.93 -24.38 13.92
C ILE A 109 2.70 -23.21 12.94
N LEU A 110 3.20 -22.01 13.25
CA LEU A 110 2.85 -20.81 12.51
C LEU A 110 3.54 -20.74 11.14
N ASP A 111 4.74 -21.31 11.00
CA ASP A 111 5.45 -21.34 9.71
C ASP A 111 4.66 -22.11 8.64
N GLN A 112 3.93 -23.14 9.03
CA GLN A 112 3.08 -23.90 8.11
C GLN A 112 1.89 -23.08 7.56
N GLY A 113 1.48 -22.04 8.28
CA GLY A 113 0.44 -21.11 7.81
C GLY A 113 0.85 -20.21 6.65
N ARG A 114 2.13 -20.19 6.28
CA ARG A 114 2.65 -19.33 5.20
C ARG A 114 2.21 -19.79 3.82
N GLU A 115 2.12 -21.08 3.58
CA GLU A 115 1.70 -21.59 2.25
C GLU A 115 0.21 -21.25 1.97
N PRO A 116 -0.76 -21.54 2.85
CA PRO A 116 -2.12 -21.07 2.65
C PRO A 116 -2.24 -19.53 2.55
N LEU A 117 -1.39 -18.77 3.25
CA LEU A 117 -1.36 -17.33 3.14
C LEU A 117 -0.87 -16.88 1.76
N ARG A 118 0.18 -17.51 1.23
CA ARG A 118 0.72 -17.30 -0.12
C ARG A 118 -0.35 -17.53 -1.20
N GLU A 119 -1.07 -18.66 -1.10
CA GLU A 119 -2.17 -19.00 -2.00
C GLU A 119 -3.25 -17.91 -2.02
N ARG A 120 -3.61 -17.38 -0.84
CA ARG A 120 -4.61 -16.33 -0.70
C ARG A 120 -4.14 -14.97 -1.24
N LEU A 121 -2.87 -14.60 -1.04
CA LEU A 121 -2.27 -13.42 -1.64
C LEU A 121 -2.22 -13.55 -3.17
N ALA A 122 -1.84 -14.71 -3.67
CA ALA A 122 -1.84 -15.02 -5.09
C ALA A 122 -3.25 -14.95 -5.70
N ALA A 123 -4.26 -15.51 -5.02
CA ALA A 123 -5.66 -15.41 -5.46
C ALA A 123 -6.16 -13.96 -5.56
N LEU A 124 -5.82 -13.10 -4.58
CA LEU A 124 -6.15 -11.67 -4.66
C LEU A 124 -5.42 -10.99 -5.82
N GLY A 125 -4.12 -11.28 -5.98
CA GLY A 125 -3.29 -10.73 -7.06
C GLY A 125 -3.52 -11.34 -8.44
N GLY A 126 -4.28 -12.43 -8.55
CA GLY A 126 -4.50 -13.17 -9.80
C GLY A 126 -3.23 -13.86 -10.33
N ALA A 127 -2.32 -14.26 -9.43
CA ALA A 127 -1.01 -14.81 -9.75
C ALA A 127 -0.88 -16.29 -9.33
N ASP A 128 0.19 -16.95 -9.78
CA ASP A 128 0.57 -18.27 -9.29
C ASP A 128 1.20 -18.12 -7.88
N PRO A 129 0.80 -18.92 -6.87
CA PRO A 129 1.46 -18.93 -5.56
C PRO A 129 2.98 -19.12 -5.64
N GLU A 130 3.47 -19.88 -6.63
CA GLU A 130 4.89 -20.11 -6.86
C GLU A 130 5.66 -18.89 -7.38
N GLU A 131 4.97 -17.77 -7.61
CA GLU A 131 5.53 -16.47 -7.99
C GLU A 131 5.53 -15.45 -6.86
N ILE A 132 4.97 -15.80 -5.68
CA ILE A 132 4.77 -14.89 -4.54
C ILE A 132 5.76 -15.20 -3.42
N ALA A 133 6.53 -14.19 -2.99
CA ALA A 133 7.28 -14.21 -1.74
C ALA A 133 6.69 -13.22 -0.73
N ILE A 134 6.60 -13.64 0.54
CA ILE A 134 6.11 -12.80 1.64
C ILE A 134 7.29 -12.03 2.24
N ASN A 135 7.19 -10.70 2.20
CA ASN A 135 8.21 -9.77 2.67
C ASN A 135 7.65 -8.84 3.75
N ARG A 136 8.49 -7.94 4.27
CA ARG A 136 8.10 -6.98 5.32
C ARG A 136 7.49 -5.69 4.76
N ASN A 137 7.82 -5.31 3.53
CA ASN A 137 7.31 -4.10 2.86
C ASN A 137 7.77 -4.08 1.38
N ALA A 138 7.28 -3.09 0.62
CA ALA A 138 7.69 -2.87 -0.77
C ALA A 138 9.19 -2.57 -0.90
N THR A 139 9.81 -1.89 0.08
CA THR A 139 11.25 -1.58 0.04
C THR A 139 12.09 -2.83 0.03
N GLU A 140 11.79 -3.81 0.89
CA GLU A 140 12.48 -5.11 0.87
C GLU A 140 12.22 -5.87 -0.43
N ALA A 141 10.96 -5.94 -0.85
CA ALA A 141 10.54 -6.63 -2.07
C ALA A 141 11.28 -6.09 -3.30
N LEU A 142 11.24 -4.77 -3.51
CA LEU A 142 11.86 -4.13 -4.67
C LEU A 142 13.38 -4.13 -4.58
N ASN A 143 13.98 -3.92 -3.40
CA ASN A 143 15.42 -4.03 -3.23
C ASN A 143 15.94 -5.45 -3.50
N THR A 144 15.14 -6.48 -3.21
CA THR A 144 15.49 -7.86 -3.60
C THR A 144 15.69 -7.97 -5.11
N VAL A 145 14.84 -7.34 -5.90
CA VAL A 145 14.98 -7.31 -7.36
C VAL A 145 16.11 -6.37 -7.79
N ILE A 146 16.11 -5.13 -7.29
CA ILE A 146 17.09 -4.09 -7.66
C ILE A 146 18.52 -4.60 -7.45
N TYR A 147 18.83 -5.19 -6.29
CA TYR A 147 20.17 -5.71 -6.00
C TYR A 147 20.41 -7.14 -6.50
N GLY A 148 19.34 -7.86 -6.81
CA GLY A 148 19.42 -9.25 -7.27
C GLY A 148 19.61 -9.42 -8.77
N LEU A 149 19.39 -8.39 -9.58
CA LEU A 149 19.60 -8.43 -11.02
C LEU A 149 21.08 -8.27 -11.38
N ASP A 150 21.57 -9.13 -12.24
CA ASP A 150 22.92 -9.05 -12.81
C ASP A 150 22.95 -7.94 -13.86
N LEU A 151 23.48 -6.77 -13.51
CA LEU A 151 23.72 -5.62 -14.40
C LEU A 151 25.21 -5.33 -14.47
N SER A 152 25.66 -4.90 -15.62
CA SER A 152 27.07 -4.56 -15.90
C SER A 152 27.30 -3.05 -15.89
N ARG A 153 28.56 -2.65 -15.71
CA ARG A 153 28.96 -1.23 -15.86
C ARG A 153 28.49 -0.68 -17.19
N GLY A 154 27.78 0.44 -17.16
CA GLY A 154 27.23 1.12 -18.32
C GLY A 154 25.86 0.65 -18.77
N ASP A 155 25.30 -0.44 -18.18
CA ASP A 155 23.88 -0.78 -18.37
C ASP A 155 23.01 0.35 -17.83
N GLU A 156 21.92 0.65 -18.52
CA GLU A 156 21.03 1.74 -18.16
C GLU A 156 19.75 1.26 -17.52
N VAL A 157 19.31 2.00 -16.50
CA VAL A 157 18.00 1.84 -15.83
C VAL A 157 17.24 3.15 -15.96
N ILE A 158 15.99 3.08 -16.41
CA ILE A 158 15.11 4.25 -16.52
C ILE A 158 14.07 4.18 -15.40
N GLY A 159 13.96 5.24 -14.61
CA GLY A 159 12.89 5.51 -13.65
C GLY A 159 12.41 6.94 -13.78
N CYS A 160 11.75 7.47 -12.77
CA CYS A 160 11.38 8.88 -12.76
C CYS A 160 11.74 9.56 -11.43
N TYR A 161 11.81 10.87 -11.43
CA TYR A 161 12.07 11.65 -10.22
C TYR A 161 10.95 11.52 -9.18
N PHE A 162 9.80 11.00 -9.56
CA PHE A 162 8.64 10.83 -8.68
C PHE A 162 8.45 9.40 -8.17
N ASP A 163 9.39 8.50 -8.44
CA ASP A 163 9.48 7.21 -7.78
C ASP A 163 9.74 7.39 -6.29
N TYR A 164 9.46 6.34 -5.51
CA TYR A 164 9.69 6.39 -4.08
C TYR A 164 11.17 6.60 -3.74
N GLY A 165 11.47 7.52 -2.82
CA GLY A 165 12.83 7.95 -2.50
C GLY A 165 13.81 6.81 -2.23
N ASN A 166 13.39 5.76 -1.49
CA ASN A 166 14.25 4.61 -1.22
C ASN A 166 14.58 3.80 -2.48
N MET A 167 13.68 3.76 -3.47
CA MET A 167 13.97 3.06 -4.74
C MET A 167 14.97 3.86 -5.58
N MET A 168 14.79 5.17 -5.65
CA MET A 168 15.77 6.05 -6.29
C MET A 168 17.16 5.92 -5.64
N GLN A 169 17.23 5.88 -4.30
CA GLN A 169 18.49 5.71 -3.58
C GLN A 169 19.13 4.34 -3.84
N ALA A 170 18.32 3.27 -3.94
CA ALA A 170 18.84 1.95 -4.27
C ALA A 170 19.49 1.91 -5.66
N TRP A 171 18.87 2.54 -6.67
CA TRP A 171 19.48 2.66 -8.00
C TRP A 171 20.73 3.54 -8.01
N ARG A 172 20.75 4.66 -7.31
CA ARG A 172 21.93 5.51 -7.16
C ARG A 172 23.08 4.78 -6.46
N GLN A 173 22.78 3.98 -5.42
CA GLN A 173 23.80 3.18 -4.77
C GLN A 173 24.39 2.13 -5.72
N ARG A 174 23.60 1.52 -6.62
CA ARG A 174 24.13 0.66 -7.66
C ARG A 174 24.97 1.42 -8.70
N GLU A 175 24.53 2.63 -9.09
CA GLU A 175 25.28 3.51 -9.97
C GLU A 175 26.67 3.81 -9.42
N GLU A 176 26.77 4.22 -8.15
CA GLU A 176 28.05 4.48 -7.47
C GLU A 176 28.91 3.22 -7.30
N ARG A 177 28.32 2.10 -6.90
CA ARG A 177 29.05 0.87 -6.58
C ARG A 177 29.43 0.05 -7.82
N GLU A 178 28.54 -0.04 -8.78
CA GLU A 178 28.67 -0.95 -9.93
C GLU A 178 28.89 -0.23 -11.26
N GLY A 179 28.57 1.05 -11.30
CA GLY A 179 28.76 1.88 -12.48
C GLY A 179 27.69 1.69 -13.55
N ILE A 180 26.48 1.26 -13.18
CA ILE A 180 25.31 1.36 -14.02
C ILE A 180 24.96 2.85 -14.22
N VAL A 181 24.04 3.16 -15.13
CA VAL A 181 23.57 4.53 -15.37
C VAL A 181 22.08 4.60 -15.01
N TYR A 182 21.73 5.42 -14.00
CA TYR A 182 20.34 5.61 -13.59
C TYR A 182 19.78 6.91 -14.21
N LYS A 183 18.92 6.77 -15.23
CA LYS A 183 18.21 7.85 -15.89
C LYS A 183 16.86 8.09 -15.19
N GLN A 184 16.52 9.36 -14.98
CA GLN A 184 15.27 9.75 -14.32
C GLN A 184 14.47 10.70 -15.21
N LEU A 185 13.25 10.30 -15.55
CA LEU A 185 12.29 11.14 -16.27
C LEU A 185 11.68 12.17 -15.33
N ASP A 186 11.32 13.31 -15.87
CA ASP A 186 10.61 14.38 -15.17
C ASP A 186 9.21 14.55 -15.73
N PHE A 187 8.23 14.79 -14.87
CA PHE A 187 6.82 14.93 -15.24
C PHE A 187 6.18 16.14 -14.55
N GLU A 188 5.24 16.76 -15.24
CA GLU A 188 4.37 17.79 -14.67
C GLU A 188 2.96 17.21 -14.49
N PHE A 189 2.57 16.97 -13.23
CA PHE A 189 1.28 16.39 -12.90
C PHE A 189 0.18 17.45 -12.69
N PRO A 190 -1.10 17.11 -12.96
CA PRO A 190 -1.62 15.83 -13.47
C PRO A 190 -1.42 15.65 -14.98
N ILE A 191 -1.21 14.41 -15.40
CA ILE A 191 -1.15 14.03 -16.83
C ILE A 191 -2.40 13.20 -17.12
N GLU A 192 -3.20 13.65 -18.09
CA GLU A 192 -4.45 12.98 -18.51
C GLU A 192 -4.34 12.41 -19.92
N ASP A 193 -3.12 12.09 -20.33
CA ASP A 193 -2.79 11.42 -21.58
C ASP A 193 -1.70 10.38 -21.32
N ASP A 194 -2.07 9.12 -21.38
CA ASP A 194 -1.15 8.00 -21.17
C ASP A 194 -0.01 7.97 -22.20
N ASP A 195 -0.29 8.38 -23.43
CA ASP A 195 0.66 8.24 -24.53
C ASP A 195 1.82 9.22 -24.38
N LEU A 196 1.60 10.37 -23.75
CA LEU A 196 2.70 11.29 -23.36
C LEU A 196 3.67 10.62 -22.38
N ILE A 197 3.14 9.89 -21.40
CA ILE A 197 3.98 9.17 -20.42
C ILE A 197 4.75 8.04 -21.12
N VAL A 198 4.07 7.22 -21.92
CA VAL A 198 4.70 6.11 -22.64
C VAL A 198 5.79 6.61 -23.59
N GLN A 199 5.52 7.70 -24.31
CA GLN A 199 6.48 8.32 -25.23
C GLN A 199 7.73 8.81 -24.52
N ALA A 200 7.58 9.44 -23.33
CA ALA A 200 8.73 9.88 -22.53
C ALA A 200 9.65 8.71 -22.14
N TYR A 201 9.08 7.57 -21.71
CA TYR A 201 9.86 6.36 -21.45
C TYR A 201 10.53 5.84 -22.73
N LYS A 202 9.83 5.79 -23.86
CA LYS A 202 10.35 5.30 -25.13
C LYS A 202 11.51 6.13 -25.65
N GLU A 203 11.42 7.45 -25.56
CA GLU A 203 12.49 8.37 -26.00
C GLU A 203 13.77 8.26 -25.17
N ALA A 204 13.67 7.82 -23.91
CA ALA A 204 14.82 7.63 -23.04
C ALA A 204 15.57 6.30 -23.28
N ILE A 205 15.00 5.37 -24.05
CA ILE A 205 15.59 4.05 -24.34
C ILE A 205 16.79 4.20 -25.26
N THR A 206 17.85 3.44 -24.94
CA THR A 206 19.02 3.22 -25.79
C THR A 206 19.33 1.73 -25.87
N GLU A 207 20.31 1.33 -26.66
CA GLU A 207 20.79 -0.07 -26.75
C GLU A 207 21.33 -0.61 -25.41
N LYS A 208 21.71 0.29 -24.48
CA LYS A 208 22.20 -0.05 -23.14
C LYS A 208 21.11 -0.20 -22.10
N THR A 209 19.89 0.20 -22.41
CA THR A 209 18.76 0.13 -21.47
C THR A 209 18.40 -1.33 -21.19
N LYS A 210 18.37 -1.73 -19.92
CA LYS A 210 18.05 -3.10 -19.47
C LYS A 210 16.78 -3.15 -18.65
N ILE A 211 16.51 -2.12 -17.85
CA ILE A 211 15.43 -2.09 -16.89
C ILE A 211 14.66 -0.78 -17.00
N ILE A 212 13.33 -0.87 -16.92
CA ILE A 212 12.46 0.25 -16.57
C ILE A 212 11.89 -0.01 -15.16
N HIS A 213 12.08 0.95 -14.26
CA HIS A 213 11.41 0.98 -12.96
C HIS A 213 10.24 1.94 -13.05
N VAL A 214 9.03 1.48 -12.78
CA VAL A 214 7.82 2.30 -12.85
C VAL A 214 6.98 2.16 -11.59
N THR A 215 6.60 3.28 -10.98
CA THR A 215 5.66 3.33 -9.87
C THR A 215 4.22 3.33 -10.41
N HIS A 216 3.40 2.34 -10.03
CA HIS A 216 2.03 2.19 -10.56
C HIS A 216 1.11 3.34 -10.12
N VAL A 217 1.21 3.76 -8.85
CA VAL A 217 0.51 4.94 -8.33
C VAL A 217 1.53 5.85 -7.66
N ILE A 218 1.79 7.00 -8.26
CA ILE A 218 2.75 7.98 -7.72
C ILE A 218 2.30 8.44 -6.34
N ASN A 219 3.12 8.16 -5.34
CA ASN A 219 2.80 8.39 -3.93
C ASN A 219 2.64 9.87 -3.54
N TRP A 220 3.16 10.79 -4.34
CA TRP A 220 3.16 12.23 -4.07
C TRP A 220 1.80 12.87 -4.34
N VAL A 221 1.22 12.58 -5.51
CA VAL A 221 -0.01 13.22 -6.02
C VAL A 221 -1.08 12.21 -6.46
N GLY A 222 -0.80 10.91 -6.38
CA GLY A 222 -1.79 9.88 -6.69
C GLY A 222 -2.02 9.64 -8.19
N GLN A 223 -1.12 10.13 -9.07
CA GLN A 223 -1.17 9.82 -10.49
C GLN A 223 -1.06 8.30 -10.72
N ILE A 224 -2.02 7.71 -11.42
CA ILE A 224 -1.94 6.34 -11.91
C ILE A 224 -1.15 6.36 -13.21
N MET A 225 -0.07 5.58 -13.26
CA MET A 225 0.80 5.45 -14.44
C MET A 225 0.29 4.33 -15.35
N PRO A 226 0.40 4.47 -16.68
CA PRO A 226 -0.07 3.49 -17.64
C PRO A 226 0.87 2.28 -17.75
N VAL A 227 1.07 1.55 -16.63
CA VAL A 227 2.08 0.49 -16.47
C VAL A 227 2.00 -0.55 -17.59
N LYS A 228 0.80 -1.03 -17.93
CA LYS A 228 0.63 -2.02 -18.99
C LYS A 228 1.15 -1.54 -20.34
N LYS A 229 0.88 -0.28 -20.69
CA LYS A 229 1.37 0.31 -21.96
C LYS A 229 2.91 0.45 -21.92
N ILE A 230 3.47 0.86 -20.77
CA ILE A 230 4.91 0.97 -20.58
C ILE A 230 5.58 -0.40 -20.68
N CYS A 231 5.00 -1.44 -20.05
CA CYS A 231 5.54 -2.81 -20.12
C CYS A 231 5.56 -3.34 -21.56
N ARG A 232 4.48 -3.17 -22.31
CA ARG A 232 4.42 -3.59 -23.71
C ARG A 232 5.49 -2.90 -24.55
N MET A 233 5.58 -1.59 -24.45
CA MET A 233 6.60 -0.81 -25.14
C MET A 233 8.01 -1.26 -24.74
N ALA A 234 8.31 -1.47 -23.47
CA ALA A 234 9.60 -1.95 -22.97
C ALA A 234 9.96 -3.34 -23.53
N HIS A 235 9.01 -4.27 -23.52
CA HIS A 235 9.21 -5.63 -24.03
C HIS A 235 9.48 -5.67 -25.54
N GLU A 236 8.89 -4.77 -26.33
CA GLU A 236 9.24 -4.61 -27.76
C GLU A 236 10.72 -4.27 -27.98
N HIS A 237 11.40 -3.72 -26.96
CA HIS A 237 12.82 -3.39 -26.96
C HIS A 237 13.67 -4.39 -26.15
N GLY A 238 13.08 -5.49 -25.67
CA GLY A 238 13.77 -6.50 -24.87
C GLY A 238 14.14 -6.06 -23.45
N ILE A 239 13.47 -5.02 -22.93
CA ILE A 239 13.73 -4.41 -21.61
C ILE A 239 12.77 -4.99 -20.58
N GLU A 240 13.29 -5.36 -19.39
CA GLU A 240 12.49 -5.87 -18.28
C GLU A 240 11.92 -4.73 -17.42
N VAL A 241 10.72 -4.94 -16.84
CA VAL A 241 10.01 -3.91 -16.08
C VAL A 241 9.80 -4.32 -14.63
N ILE A 242 10.27 -3.45 -13.71
CA ILE A 242 9.98 -3.52 -12.27
C ILE A 242 8.83 -2.57 -11.96
N VAL A 243 7.77 -3.10 -11.35
CA VAL A 243 6.59 -2.32 -10.96
C VAL A 243 6.56 -2.11 -9.46
N ASP A 244 6.63 -0.85 -9.02
CA ASP A 244 6.34 -0.47 -7.64
C ASP A 244 4.82 -0.36 -7.45
N GLY A 245 4.24 -1.39 -6.86
CA GLY A 245 2.82 -1.51 -6.53
C GLY A 245 2.47 -1.10 -5.11
N ALA A 246 3.36 -0.40 -4.39
CA ALA A 246 3.17 -0.09 -2.98
C ALA A 246 1.86 0.64 -2.66
N HIS A 247 1.33 1.40 -3.59
CA HIS A 247 0.07 2.14 -3.44
C HIS A 247 -1.09 1.59 -4.25
N SER A 248 -0.86 0.61 -5.13
CA SER A 248 -1.91 0.08 -6.00
C SER A 248 -2.57 -1.20 -5.48
N PHE A 249 -1.79 -2.10 -4.85
CA PHE A 249 -2.32 -3.37 -4.34
C PHE A 249 -3.28 -3.15 -3.16
N GLY A 250 -4.47 -3.74 -3.25
CA GLY A 250 -5.55 -3.53 -2.28
C GLY A 250 -6.24 -2.16 -2.37
N LEU A 251 -5.83 -1.30 -3.32
CA LEU A 251 -6.45 -0.03 -3.67
C LEU A 251 -7.22 -0.11 -4.99
N LEU A 252 -6.54 -0.51 -6.05
CA LEU A 252 -7.09 -0.64 -7.40
C LEU A 252 -7.51 -2.08 -7.68
N ASP A 253 -8.55 -2.25 -8.48
CA ASP A 253 -9.02 -3.56 -8.90
C ASP A 253 -8.32 -3.98 -10.19
N PHE A 254 -7.23 -4.73 -10.04
CA PHE A 254 -6.44 -5.30 -11.14
C PHE A 254 -5.82 -6.64 -10.72
N LYS A 255 -5.36 -7.39 -11.68
CA LYS A 255 -4.53 -8.58 -11.46
C LYS A 255 -3.09 -8.29 -11.85
N ILE A 256 -2.13 -8.74 -11.01
CA ILE A 256 -0.70 -8.44 -11.22
C ILE A 256 -0.23 -8.84 -12.63
N PRO A 257 -0.56 -10.04 -13.16
CA PRO A 257 -0.17 -10.41 -14.51
C PRO A 257 -0.77 -9.51 -15.62
N GLU A 258 -1.90 -8.85 -15.36
CA GLU A 258 -2.53 -7.94 -16.33
C GLU A 258 -1.73 -6.67 -16.58
N LEU A 259 -0.83 -6.30 -15.66
CA LEU A 259 0.11 -5.20 -15.83
C LEU A 259 1.23 -5.53 -16.81
N GLU A 260 1.43 -6.82 -17.10
CA GLU A 260 2.47 -7.34 -18.00
C GLU A 260 3.91 -6.99 -17.56
N GLY A 261 4.13 -6.66 -16.26
CA GLY A 261 5.46 -6.44 -15.68
C GLY A 261 6.22 -7.76 -15.49
N ASP A 262 7.52 -7.67 -15.19
CA ASP A 262 8.36 -8.84 -14.89
C ASP A 262 8.51 -9.05 -13.38
N TYR A 263 8.45 -7.96 -12.62
CA TYR A 263 8.62 -7.92 -11.17
C TYR A 263 7.61 -6.94 -10.58
N PHE A 264 7.06 -7.27 -9.40
CA PHE A 264 6.11 -6.40 -8.70
C PHE A 264 6.36 -6.48 -7.19
N GLY A 265 6.56 -5.33 -6.55
CA GLY A 265 6.72 -5.24 -5.10
C GLY A 265 5.65 -4.37 -4.46
N THR A 266 5.11 -4.78 -3.30
CA THR A 266 4.08 -4.01 -2.61
C THR A 266 4.18 -4.06 -1.09
N SER A 267 3.60 -3.04 -0.44
CA SER A 267 3.38 -2.98 1.01
C SER A 267 1.94 -3.32 1.34
N LEU A 268 1.72 -4.39 2.11
CA LEU A 268 0.37 -4.84 2.47
C LEU A 268 -0.26 -3.99 3.59
N HIS A 269 0.57 -3.26 4.37
CA HIS A 269 0.14 -2.37 5.45
C HIS A 269 -0.32 -0.98 4.98
N LYS A 270 -0.54 -0.79 3.66
CA LYS A 270 -1.17 0.41 3.10
C LYS A 270 -2.65 0.12 2.85
N TYR A 271 -3.09 0.11 1.61
CA TYR A 271 -4.51 -0.02 1.31
C TYR A 271 -5.12 -1.41 1.56
N LEU A 272 -4.32 -2.48 1.66
CA LEU A 272 -4.84 -3.77 2.15
C LEU A 272 -5.15 -3.73 3.66
N SER A 273 -4.56 -2.76 4.41
CA SER A 273 -4.70 -2.61 5.87
C SER A 273 -4.21 -3.84 6.67
N ALA A 274 -3.22 -4.55 6.13
CA ALA A 274 -2.53 -5.62 6.84
C ALA A 274 -1.65 -5.05 7.97
N PRO A 275 -1.13 -5.88 8.88
CA PRO A 275 -0.27 -5.40 9.96
C PRO A 275 0.95 -4.64 9.44
N ILE A 276 1.41 -3.62 10.19
CA ILE A 276 2.63 -2.87 9.87
C ILE A 276 3.81 -3.83 9.82
N GLY A 277 4.64 -3.71 8.79
CA GLY A 277 5.75 -4.65 8.58
C GLY A 277 5.36 -5.88 7.74
N SER A 278 4.38 -5.74 6.87
CA SER A 278 3.96 -6.75 5.90
C SER A 278 4.06 -6.25 4.46
N GLY A 279 4.53 -7.10 3.58
CA GLY A 279 4.74 -6.82 2.14
C GLY A 279 4.75 -8.10 1.31
N MET A 280 4.86 -7.94 0.02
CA MET A 280 4.85 -9.03 -0.95
C MET A 280 5.72 -8.68 -2.16
N LEU A 281 6.45 -9.66 -2.64
CA LEU A 281 7.16 -9.65 -3.92
C LEU A 281 6.49 -10.66 -4.85
N TRP A 282 6.19 -10.26 -6.06
CA TRP A 282 5.86 -11.15 -7.16
C TRP A 282 6.97 -11.10 -8.21
N ILE A 283 7.37 -12.24 -8.70
CA ILE A 283 8.32 -12.39 -9.79
C ILE A 283 7.75 -13.38 -10.80
N LYS A 284 7.71 -12.99 -12.06
CA LYS A 284 7.32 -13.85 -13.16
C LYS A 284 8.17 -15.13 -13.15
N LYS A 285 7.53 -16.29 -13.23
CA LYS A 285 8.13 -17.62 -12.94
C LYS A 285 9.48 -17.86 -13.63
N GLU A 286 9.58 -17.54 -14.90
CA GLU A 286 10.81 -17.69 -15.69
C GLU A 286 11.94 -16.72 -15.31
N LYS A 287 11.62 -15.71 -14.49
CA LYS A 287 12.60 -14.72 -14.02
C LYS A 287 13.15 -15.04 -12.63
N ILE A 288 12.54 -15.94 -11.86
CA ILE A 288 12.92 -16.23 -10.47
C ILE A 288 14.40 -16.61 -10.37
N SER A 289 14.90 -17.49 -11.25
CA SER A 289 16.30 -17.93 -11.23
C SER A 289 17.31 -16.84 -11.60
N LYS A 290 16.89 -15.78 -12.27
CA LYS A 290 17.75 -14.66 -12.66
C LYS A 290 18.09 -13.74 -11.48
N VAL A 291 17.19 -13.64 -10.49
CA VAL A 291 17.33 -12.72 -9.36
C VAL A 291 18.07 -13.40 -8.22
N TRP A 292 19.16 -12.79 -7.75
CA TRP A 292 19.84 -13.19 -6.52
C TRP A 292 19.00 -12.78 -5.31
N PRO A 293 18.90 -13.62 -4.26
CA PRO A 293 18.23 -13.21 -3.03
C PRO A 293 19.04 -12.12 -2.32
N LEU A 294 18.33 -11.17 -1.72
CA LEU A 294 18.93 -10.09 -0.93
C LEU A 294 19.67 -10.62 0.30
N LEU A 295 19.13 -11.66 0.92
CA LEU A 295 19.69 -12.36 2.06
C LEU A 295 20.24 -13.71 1.62
N CYS A 296 21.21 -14.25 2.37
CA CYS A 296 21.86 -15.52 2.04
C CYS A 296 20.85 -16.67 1.91
N ASN A 297 21.07 -17.50 0.88
CA ASN A 297 20.30 -18.71 0.63
C ASN A 297 21.23 -19.80 0.08
N GLY A 298 21.00 -21.07 0.44
CA GLY A 298 21.80 -22.20 0.00
C GLY A 298 21.71 -22.50 -1.50
N GLU A 299 20.59 -22.10 -2.13
CA GLU A 299 20.30 -22.31 -3.55
C GLU A 299 19.90 -20.98 -4.24
N PRO A 300 20.83 -20.01 -4.35
CA PRO A 300 20.49 -18.64 -4.76
C PRO A 300 19.94 -18.53 -6.20
N LYS A 301 20.26 -19.47 -7.06
CA LYS A 301 19.75 -19.54 -8.45
C LYS A 301 18.59 -20.54 -8.62
N SER A 302 18.01 -21.04 -7.52
CA SER A 302 16.82 -21.89 -7.55
C SER A 302 15.65 -21.16 -8.22
N VAL A 303 14.73 -21.92 -8.83
CA VAL A 303 13.45 -21.45 -9.34
C VAL A 303 12.37 -21.34 -8.25
N ASN A 304 12.69 -21.74 -7.02
CA ASN A 304 11.77 -21.66 -5.89
C ASN A 304 11.71 -20.25 -5.35
N ILE A 305 10.53 -19.63 -5.40
CA ILE A 305 10.28 -18.26 -4.94
C ILE A 305 10.61 -18.05 -3.44
N ARG A 306 10.54 -19.12 -2.63
CA ARG A 306 10.80 -19.08 -1.19
C ARG A 306 12.26 -18.77 -0.85
N LYS A 307 13.18 -18.81 -1.83
CA LYS A 307 14.56 -18.33 -1.65
C LYS A 307 14.65 -16.87 -1.21
N PHE A 308 13.64 -16.05 -1.54
CA PHE A 308 13.56 -14.65 -1.15
C PHE A 308 13.02 -14.41 0.26
N GLU A 309 12.72 -15.49 0.99
CA GLU A 309 12.16 -15.46 2.33
C GLU A 309 13.12 -15.94 3.43
N SER A 310 14.41 -16.08 3.12
CA SER A 310 15.45 -16.58 4.03
C SER A 310 15.86 -15.52 5.06
N LEU A 311 14.88 -14.99 5.82
CA LEU A 311 15.08 -13.89 6.77
C LEU A 311 15.60 -14.35 8.15
N GLY A 312 15.54 -15.66 8.47
CA GLY A 312 15.80 -16.17 9.82
C GLY A 312 14.60 -15.92 10.74
N THR A 313 14.85 -15.60 12.01
CA THR A 313 13.80 -15.31 12.99
C THR A 313 13.08 -14.02 12.60
N ARG A 314 11.74 -14.09 12.52
CA ARG A 314 10.87 -13.00 12.08
C ARG A 314 9.57 -12.96 12.87
N SER A 315 8.74 -11.97 12.66
CA SER A 315 7.45 -11.83 13.34
C SER A 315 6.38 -12.68 12.65
N PHE A 316 6.23 -13.94 13.03
CA PHE A 316 5.13 -14.79 12.57
C PHE A 316 3.73 -14.23 12.90
N PRO A 317 3.49 -13.59 14.05
CA PRO A 317 2.23 -12.90 14.34
C PRO A 317 1.80 -11.90 13.28
N ILE A 318 2.74 -11.11 12.75
CA ILE A 318 2.48 -10.15 11.66
C ILE A 318 2.06 -10.89 10.39
N GLU A 319 2.80 -11.94 10.00
CA GLU A 319 2.48 -12.74 8.80
C GLU A 319 1.07 -13.37 8.92
N GLN A 320 0.73 -13.96 10.07
CA GLN A 320 -0.59 -14.53 10.29
C GLN A 320 -1.72 -13.48 10.27
N GLY A 321 -1.43 -12.26 10.76
CA GLY A 321 -2.37 -11.14 10.71
C GLY A 321 -2.72 -10.69 9.29
N ILE A 322 -1.87 -10.93 8.29
CA ILE A 322 -2.18 -10.67 6.86
C ILE A 322 -3.43 -11.47 6.44
N GLY A 323 -3.59 -12.70 6.95
CA GLY A 323 -4.73 -13.55 6.66
C GLY A 323 -6.07 -12.89 7.04
N GLU A 324 -6.13 -12.22 8.19
CA GLU A 324 -7.34 -11.51 8.62
C GLU A 324 -7.57 -10.23 7.82
N ALA A 325 -6.50 -9.55 7.40
CA ALA A 325 -6.63 -8.39 6.50
C ALA A 325 -7.21 -8.81 5.14
N LEU A 326 -6.80 -9.97 4.61
CA LEU A 326 -7.38 -10.54 3.38
C LEU A 326 -8.87 -10.90 3.58
N ASN A 327 -9.26 -11.49 4.72
CA ASN A 327 -10.66 -11.77 5.03
C ASN A 327 -11.50 -10.48 5.00
N PHE A 328 -11.01 -9.46 5.69
CA PHE A 328 -11.69 -8.17 5.76
C PHE A 328 -11.79 -7.47 4.39
N HIS A 329 -10.68 -7.47 3.65
CA HIS A 329 -10.65 -6.90 2.30
C HIS A 329 -11.61 -7.60 1.35
N ASN A 330 -11.62 -8.93 1.35
CA ASN A 330 -12.50 -9.74 0.50
C ASN A 330 -13.97 -9.59 0.88
N GLY A 331 -14.27 -9.39 2.18
CA GLY A 331 -15.63 -9.10 2.65
C GLY A 331 -16.19 -7.79 2.07
N ILE A 332 -15.34 -6.77 1.89
CA ILE A 332 -15.73 -5.53 1.20
C ILE A 332 -15.77 -5.74 -0.32
N GLY A 333 -14.72 -6.34 -0.87
CA GLY A 333 -14.44 -6.47 -2.29
C GLY A 333 -13.59 -5.33 -2.85
N THR A 334 -12.59 -5.67 -3.68
CA THR A 334 -11.60 -4.71 -4.19
C THR A 334 -12.27 -3.56 -4.95
N LYS A 335 -13.18 -3.86 -5.88
CA LYS A 335 -13.85 -2.83 -6.69
C LYS A 335 -14.72 -1.90 -5.87
N ARG A 336 -15.47 -2.41 -4.88
CA ARG A 336 -16.27 -1.60 -3.96
C ARG A 336 -15.38 -0.64 -3.14
N LYS A 337 -14.24 -1.13 -2.68
CA LYS A 337 -13.25 -0.33 -1.96
C LYS A 337 -12.64 0.75 -2.82
N GLU A 338 -12.22 0.43 -4.05
CA GLU A 338 -11.69 1.38 -5.02
C GLU A 338 -12.68 2.53 -5.28
N GLU A 339 -13.93 2.20 -5.60
CA GLU A 339 -14.96 3.22 -5.88
C GLU A 339 -15.24 4.09 -4.63
N ARG A 340 -15.26 3.50 -3.42
CA ARG A 340 -15.42 4.27 -2.18
C ARG A 340 -14.31 5.27 -1.97
N VAL A 341 -13.04 4.86 -2.03
CA VAL A 341 -11.93 5.78 -1.75
C VAL A 341 -11.75 6.81 -2.85
N ARG A 342 -12.11 6.48 -4.10
CA ARG A 342 -12.19 7.42 -5.22
C ARG A 342 -13.28 8.48 -4.97
N TYR A 343 -14.46 8.04 -4.55
CA TYR A 343 -15.55 8.93 -4.14
C TYR A 343 -15.12 9.87 -3.02
N LEU A 344 -14.50 9.36 -1.95
CA LEU A 344 -14.02 10.17 -0.84
C LEU A 344 -12.99 11.23 -1.30
N LYS A 345 -12.07 10.85 -2.17
CA LYS A 345 -11.08 11.76 -2.75
C LYS A 345 -11.76 12.84 -3.59
N ASN A 346 -12.65 12.46 -4.50
CA ASN A 346 -13.35 13.42 -5.35
C ASN A 346 -14.27 14.33 -4.54
N TYR A 347 -14.99 13.81 -3.53
CA TYR A 347 -15.88 14.58 -2.67
C TYR A 347 -15.20 15.81 -2.07
N TRP A 348 -14.02 15.67 -1.50
CA TRP A 348 -13.34 16.82 -0.93
C TRP A 348 -12.61 17.64 -2.00
N ALA A 349 -12.01 17.01 -3.01
CA ALA A 349 -11.21 17.72 -3.99
C ALA A 349 -12.05 18.62 -4.90
N GLU A 350 -13.24 18.16 -5.34
CA GLU A 350 -14.19 18.97 -6.11
C GLU A 350 -14.68 20.18 -5.31
N LYS A 351 -15.05 20.00 -4.04
CA LYS A 351 -15.47 21.09 -3.16
C LYS A 351 -14.32 22.07 -2.85
N ALA A 352 -13.09 21.57 -2.74
CA ALA A 352 -11.91 22.39 -2.49
C ALA A 352 -11.60 23.33 -3.66
N LEU A 353 -11.89 22.94 -4.91
CA LEU A 353 -11.74 23.81 -6.08
C LEU A 353 -12.60 25.08 -6.03
N ALA A 354 -13.70 25.08 -5.26
CA ALA A 354 -14.53 26.25 -5.06
C ALA A 354 -13.98 27.24 -4.01
N ILE A 355 -12.90 26.86 -3.29
CA ILE A 355 -12.27 27.73 -2.28
C ILE A 355 -11.23 28.62 -2.97
N PRO A 356 -11.38 29.95 -2.95
CA PRO A 356 -10.40 30.85 -3.56
C PRO A 356 -8.99 30.62 -3.01
N GLY A 357 -8.00 30.54 -3.90
CA GLY A 357 -6.60 30.29 -3.55
C GLY A 357 -6.24 28.82 -3.28
N VAL A 358 -7.18 27.90 -3.37
CA VAL A 358 -6.89 26.45 -3.30
C VAL A 358 -6.68 25.87 -4.70
N ARG A 359 -5.66 25.03 -4.84
CA ARG A 359 -5.35 24.31 -6.09
C ARG A 359 -5.21 22.81 -5.81
N ILE A 360 -5.78 21.99 -6.68
CA ILE A 360 -5.62 20.52 -6.68
C ILE A 360 -4.56 20.13 -7.72
N HIS A 361 -3.60 19.30 -7.32
CA HIS A 361 -2.47 18.82 -8.13
C HIS A 361 -2.67 17.41 -8.67
N THR A 362 -3.90 16.93 -8.69
CA THR A 362 -4.27 15.56 -9.04
C THR A 362 -5.47 15.57 -9.97
N SER A 363 -5.48 14.73 -10.98
CA SER A 363 -6.65 14.53 -11.84
C SER A 363 -7.85 14.04 -11.01
N LEU A 364 -9.04 14.50 -11.34
CA LEU A 364 -10.30 13.99 -10.77
C LEU A 364 -10.90 12.85 -11.60
N LYS A 365 -10.33 12.56 -12.78
CA LYS A 365 -10.79 11.50 -13.67
C LYS A 365 -10.31 10.12 -13.18
N ALA A 366 -11.22 9.16 -13.18
CA ALA A 366 -11.00 7.81 -12.67
C ALA A 366 -9.75 7.09 -13.24
N PRO A 367 -9.42 7.16 -14.55
CA PRO A 367 -8.23 6.45 -15.07
C PRO A 367 -6.91 6.94 -14.50
N TYR A 368 -6.84 8.21 -14.04
CA TYR A 368 -5.60 8.87 -13.69
C TYR A 368 -5.36 9.02 -12.19
N SER A 369 -6.35 8.76 -11.35
CA SER A 369 -6.20 8.85 -9.89
C SER A 369 -7.23 8.00 -9.14
N CYS A 370 -6.97 7.72 -7.85
CA CYS A 370 -7.92 7.02 -6.98
C CYS A 370 -8.03 7.70 -5.60
N ALA A 371 -7.30 7.24 -4.58
CA ALA A 371 -7.46 7.68 -3.20
C ALA A 371 -6.58 8.87 -2.81
N ILE A 372 -5.47 9.09 -3.50
CA ILE A 372 -4.44 10.08 -3.15
C ILE A 372 -4.63 11.34 -3.99
N ALA A 373 -4.53 12.51 -3.36
CA ALA A 373 -4.48 13.79 -4.07
C ALA A 373 -3.58 14.80 -3.35
N GLY A 374 -2.99 15.70 -4.15
CA GLY A 374 -2.22 16.85 -3.68
C GLY A 374 -3.09 18.12 -3.67
N VAL A 375 -2.96 18.93 -2.63
CA VAL A 375 -3.64 20.23 -2.50
C VAL A 375 -2.67 21.30 -2.00
N SER A 376 -2.78 22.50 -2.52
CA SER A 376 -2.05 23.67 -2.04
C SER A 376 -2.98 24.84 -1.76
N VAL A 377 -2.52 25.76 -0.91
CA VAL A 377 -3.18 27.04 -0.58
C VAL A 377 -2.22 28.17 -0.97
N ALA A 378 -2.71 29.12 -1.75
CA ALA A 378 -1.91 30.26 -2.19
C ALA A 378 -1.32 31.02 -0.98
N GLY A 379 -0.05 31.42 -1.08
CA GLY A 379 0.67 32.09 0.01
C GLY A 379 1.14 31.19 1.16
N MET A 380 0.93 29.86 1.08
CA MET A 380 1.41 28.91 2.10
C MET A 380 2.39 27.90 1.48
N THR A 381 3.52 27.68 2.13
CA THR A 381 4.37 26.53 1.80
C THR A 381 3.69 25.24 2.24
N PRO A 382 3.99 24.07 1.62
CA PRO A 382 3.44 22.78 2.05
C PRO A 382 3.65 22.50 3.53
N LYS A 383 4.83 22.84 4.05
CA LYS A 383 5.16 22.61 5.46
C LYS A 383 4.33 23.48 6.41
N ASN A 384 4.07 24.74 6.03
CA ASN A 384 3.20 25.62 6.81
C ASN A 384 1.75 25.12 6.76
N LEU A 385 1.27 24.67 5.62
CA LEU A 385 -0.07 24.10 5.48
C LEU A 385 -0.21 22.83 6.33
N GLU A 386 0.71 21.88 6.23
CA GLU A 386 0.75 20.64 7.06
C GLU A 386 0.74 20.99 8.56
N ASN A 387 1.63 21.90 9.00
CA ASN A 387 1.74 22.27 10.41
C ASN A 387 0.45 22.94 10.94
N ASN A 388 -0.18 23.82 10.18
CA ASN A 388 -1.44 24.44 10.57
C ASN A 388 -2.59 23.44 10.61
N LEU A 389 -2.69 22.53 9.62
CA LEU A 389 -3.69 21.47 9.62
C LEU A 389 -3.57 20.60 10.88
N LEU A 390 -2.35 20.22 11.27
CA LEU A 390 -2.12 19.39 12.45
C LEU A 390 -2.36 20.17 13.75
N SER A 391 -1.69 21.31 13.94
CA SER A 391 -1.67 22.03 15.23
C SER A 391 -2.99 22.69 15.57
N ARG A 392 -3.70 23.26 14.59
CA ARG A 392 -4.94 24.01 14.83
C ARG A 392 -6.19 23.15 14.65
N PHE A 393 -6.16 22.18 13.75
CA PHE A 393 -7.35 21.41 13.37
C PHE A 393 -7.25 19.93 13.68
N GLN A 394 -6.08 19.44 14.16
CA GLN A 394 -5.80 18.03 14.46
C GLN A 394 -6.03 17.14 13.22
N ILE A 395 -5.58 17.60 12.05
CA ILE A 395 -5.66 16.88 10.78
C ILE A 395 -4.23 16.51 10.34
N HIS A 396 -3.95 15.21 10.30
CA HIS A 396 -2.65 14.69 9.86
C HIS A 396 -2.63 14.48 8.35
N THR A 397 -1.73 15.19 7.68
CA THR A 397 -1.44 15.12 6.25
C THR A 397 0.08 15.04 6.08
N VAL A 398 0.61 15.13 4.86
CA VAL A 398 2.06 15.20 4.64
C VAL A 398 2.42 16.25 3.60
N ALA A 399 3.39 17.11 3.95
CA ALA A 399 3.93 18.12 3.06
C ALA A 399 4.80 17.49 1.97
N ILE A 400 4.66 17.96 0.73
CA ILE A 400 5.41 17.53 -0.46
C ILE A 400 6.08 18.76 -1.10
N PRO A 401 7.17 19.28 -0.55
CA PRO A 401 8.01 20.28 -1.19
C PRO A 401 9.06 19.58 -2.03
N TYR A 402 8.67 19.04 -3.19
CA TYR A 402 9.57 18.22 -3.99
C TYR A 402 9.46 18.52 -5.48
N ARG A 403 10.55 19.01 -6.10
CA ARG A 403 10.64 19.42 -7.50
C ARG A 403 9.57 20.49 -7.84
N ASN A 404 8.74 20.20 -8.85
CA ASN A 404 7.61 21.05 -9.24
C ASN A 404 6.34 20.83 -8.42
N LEU A 405 6.39 19.92 -7.42
CA LEU A 405 5.28 19.69 -6.48
C LEU A 405 5.45 20.58 -5.25
N ASP A 406 4.48 21.45 -5.03
CA ASP A 406 4.39 22.32 -3.88
C ASP A 406 3.00 22.17 -3.24
N CYS A 407 2.77 21.02 -2.58
CA CYS A 407 1.44 20.66 -2.09
C CYS A 407 1.49 19.85 -0.79
N VAL A 408 0.33 19.63 -0.20
CA VAL A 408 0.11 18.67 0.86
C VAL A 408 -0.62 17.46 0.27
N ARG A 409 -0.13 16.26 0.55
CA ARG A 409 -0.79 15.00 0.17
C ARG A 409 -1.92 14.69 1.14
N VAL A 410 -3.08 14.38 0.59
CA VAL A 410 -4.29 13.94 1.29
C VAL A 410 -4.69 12.57 0.76
N SER A 411 -4.86 11.62 1.66
CA SER A 411 -5.20 10.23 1.30
C SER A 411 -6.20 9.65 2.31
N PRO A 412 -7.52 9.78 2.05
CA PRO A 412 -8.55 9.13 2.84
C PRO A 412 -8.50 7.60 2.69
N HIS A 413 -9.18 6.91 3.58
CA HIS A 413 -9.37 5.45 3.56
C HIS A 413 -10.85 5.10 3.77
N VAL A 414 -11.24 3.83 3.65
CA VAL A 414 -12.64 3.40 3.79
C VAL A 414 -13.27 3.76 5.13
N TYR A 415 -12.49 3.97 6.17
CA TYR A 415 -12.98 4.40 7.49
C TYR A 415 -13.16 5.92 7.62
N THR A 416 -12.68 6.71 6.65
CA THR A 416 -12.85 8.17 6.63
C THR A 416 -14.32 8.51 6.36
N ARG A 417 -14.89 9.40 7.17
CA ARG A 417 -16.29 9.85 7.07
C ARG A 417 -16.38 11.11 6.19
N LEU A 418 -17.54 11.36 5.63
CA LEU A 418 -17.78 12.64 4.93
C LEU A 418 -17.65 13.83 5.88
N SER A 419 -18.10 13.71 7.14
CA SER A 419 -17.93 14.75 8.16
C SER A 419 -16.46 15.08 8.47
N ASP A 420 -15.57 14.10 8.36
CA ASP A 420 -14.13 14.30 8.50
C ASP A 420 -13.56 15.12 7.34
N LEU A 421 -14.03 14.84 6.13
CA LEU A 421 -13.66 15.60 4.92
C LEU A 421 -14.27 17.01 4.95
N ASP A 422 -15.48 17.18 5.47
CA ASP A 422 -16.07 18.52 5.69
C ASP A 422 -15.28 19.33 6.74
N LYS A 423 -14.76 18.68 7.79
CA LYS A 423 -13.83 19.32 8.75
C LYS A 423 -12.55 19.77 8.04
N PHE A 424 -11.98 18.95 7.17
CA PHE A 424 -10.81 19.29 6.37
C PHE A 424 -11.07 20.45 5.41
N LEU A 425 -12.22 20.48 4.72
CA LEU A 425 -12.62 21.56 3.83
C LEU A 425 -12.80 22.89 4.57
N ARG A 426 -13.42 22.87 5.76
CA ARG A 426 -13.51 24.07 6.61
C ARG A 426 -12.13 24.60 7.01
N ALA A 427 -11.19 23.68 7.38
CA ALA A 427 -9.83 24.08 7.70
C ALA A 427 -9.12 24.74 6.50
N LEU A 428 -9.24 24.16 5.30
CA LEU A 428 -8.71 24.76 4.07
C LEU A 428 -9.30 26.14 3.80
N GLY A 429 -10.62 26.31 3.95
CA GLY A 429 -11.29 27.59 3.75
C GLY A 429 -10.80 28.68 4.72
N ILE A 430 -10.60 28.34 5.99
CA ILE A 430 -10.06 29.27 7.00
C ILE A 430 -8.62 29.67 6.62
N LEU A 431 -7.76 28.68 6.30
CA LEU A 431 -6.37 28.95 5.96
C LEU A 431 -6.20 29.74 4.65
N ALA A 432 -7.05 29.47 3.67
CA ALA A 432 -7.06 30.23 2.41
C ALA A 432 -7.52 31.67 2.62
N GLY A 433 -8.57 31.90 3.43
CA GLY A 433 -9.03 33.22 3.77
C GLY A 433 -8.00 34.09 4.52
N GLU A 434 -7.26 33.48 5.46
CA GLU A 434 -6.18 34.15 6.21
C GLU A 434 -4.99 34.56 5.35
N ASN A 435 -4.77 33.87 4.24
CA ASN A 435 -3.65 34.08 3.30
C ASN A 435 -4.10 34.74 1.98
N SER A 436 -5.31 35.26 1.93
CA SER A 436 -5.77 36.01 0.75
C SER A 436 -4.99 37.34 0.60
N PRO A 437 -4.75 37.84 -0.62
CA PRO A 437 -4.04 39.10 -0.86
C PRO A 437 -4.67 40.27 -0.13
N GLN A 438 -6.00 40.27 0.08
CA GLN A 438 -6.73 41.30 0.82
C GLN A 438 -6.35 41.37 2.30
N ASN A 439 -6.07 40.24 2.93
CA ASN A 439 -5.70 40.16 4.36
C ASN A 439 -4.20 40.30 4.62
N MET A 440 -3.34 40.11 3.60
CA MET A 440 -1.89 40.33 3.74
C MET A 440 -1.51 41.80 3.72
N GLY A 441 -2.37 42.68 3.12
CA GLY A 441 -2.18 44.12 3.14
C GLY A 441 -2.44 44.77 4.49
N GLU A 442 -3.31 44.21 5.36
CA GLU A 442 -3.62 44.74 6.68
C GLU A 442 -2.63 44.35 7.80
N LYS A 443 -1.78 43.34 7.58
CA LYS A 443 -0.76 42.92 8.57
C LYS A 443 0.60 43.58 8.40
N GLY A 444 0.75 44.43 7.40
CA GLY A 444 2.00 45.16 7.07
C GLY A 444 1.89 46.66 7.18
N ALA A 445 0.80 47.19 7.76
CA ALA A 445 0.59 48.64 7.99
C ALA A 445 0.69 48.98 9.48
#